data_04d12e4f0b24ab98cd9f3797007afe2e
#
_entry.id   04d12e4f0b24ab98cd9f3797007afe2e
#
_cell.length_a   1.000
_cell.length_b   1.000
_cell.length_c   1.000
_cell.angle_alpha   90.00
_cell.angle_beta   90.00
_cell.angle_gamma   90.00
#
_symmetry.space_group_name_H-M   'P 1'
#
loop_
_entity.id
_entity.type
_entity.pdbx_description
1 polymer ?
#
loop_
_entity_poly.entity_id
_entity_poly.type
_entity_poly.pdbx_seq_one_letter_code
_entity_poly.pdbx_strand_id
1 'polypeptide(L)'
;MAQIALFIVKATITPNKEAEFNSWYSNVHIPDVLKYPGCVSARRYKALSGEDKFQYMAVYEFKDQETLEGFLKSDHLKGLAKDYESRFGPFSERARMSYLQVYP
;
A
#
# COMPACT_ATOMS: atom_id res chain seq x y z
N MET A 1 18.81 -9.30 -15.16
CA MET A 1 18.52 -8.53 -13.95
C MET A 1 17.03 -8.55 -13.68
N ALA A 2 16.64 -8.83 -12.44
CA ALA A 2 15.22 -8.84 -12.09
C ALA A 2 14.66 -7.41 -12.13
N GLN A 3 13.43 -7.29 -12.59
CA GLN A 3 12.74 -6.01 -12.66
C GLN A 3 11.96 -5.78 -11.37
N ILE A 4 11.96 -4.54 -10.90
CA ILE A 4 11.19 -4.14 -9.74
C ILE A 4 9.69 -4.33 -10.04
N ALA A 5 8.96 -4.87 -9.08
CA ALA A 5 7.52 -4.95 -9.13
C ALA A 5 6.92 -4.02 -8.08
N LEU A 6 5.84 -3.33 -8.45
CA LEU A 6 5.16 -2.39 -7.55
C LEU A 6 3.82 -2.95 -7.11
N PHE A 7 3.54 -2.80 -5.81
CA PHE A 7 2.21 -2.97 -5.27
C PHE A 7 1.71 -1.59 -4.85
N ILE A 8 0.57 -1.17 -5.39
CA ILE A 8 0.02 0.16 -5.14
C ILE A 8 -1.33 0.02 -4.48
N VAL A 9 -1.53 0.74 -3.39
CA VAL A 9 -2.81 0.80 -2.68
C VAL A 9 -3.26 2.25 -2.67
N LYS A 10 -4.38 2.54 -3.32
CA LYS A 10 -5.01 3.85 -3.27
C LYS A 10 -6.15 3.82 -2.26
N ALA A 11 -6.37 4.92 -1.56
CA ALA A 11 -7.38 4.98 -0.52
C ALA A 11 -8.05 6.34 -0.43
N THR A 12 -9.35 6.32 -0.11
CA THR A 12 -10.05 7.48 0.42
C THR A 12 -10.08 7.37 1.93
N ILE A 13 -10.30 8.48 2.60
CA ILE A 13 -10.55 8.50 4.05
C ILE A 13 -11.48 9.66 4.38
N THR A 14 -12.44 9.42 5.27
CA THR A 14 -13.33 10.49 5.71
C THR A 14 -12.55 11.56 6.47
N PRO A 15 -12.92 12.85 6.34
CA PRO A 15 -12.13 13.95 6.92
C PRO A 15 -11.88 13.84 8.42
N ASN A 16 -12.84 13.35 9.18
CA ASN A 16 -12.70 13.24 10.63
C ASN A 16 -11.76 12.12 11.07
N LYS A 17 -11.34 11.25 10.16
CA LYS A 17 -10.40 10.16 10.43
C LYS A 17 -9.04 10.37 9.79
N GLU A 18 -8.88 11.43 9.03
CA GLU A 18 -7.68 11.63 8.20
C GLU A 18 -6.39 11.71 9.01
N ALA A 19 -6.40 12.47 10.11
CA ALA A 19 -5.19 12.61 10.94
C ALA A 19 -4.78 11.28 11.56
N GLU A 20 -5.74 10.55 12.11
CA GLU A 20 -5.50 9.23 12.71
C GLU A 20 -5.02 8.24 11.65
N PHE A 21 -5.66 8.24 10.47
CA PHE A 21 -5.29 7.39 9.35
C PHE A 21 -3.84 7.62 8.92
N ASN A 22 -3.45 8.88 8.74
CA ASN A 22 -2.09 9.21 8.32
C ASN A 22 -1.05 8.81 9.34
N SER A 23 -1.32 9.04 10.62
CA SER A 23 -0.41 8.66 11.69
C SER A 23 -0.22 7.14 11.74
N TRP A 24 -1.31 6.40 11.74
CA TRP A 24 -1.27 4.94 11.77
C TRP A 24 -0.57 4.37 10.53
N TYR A 25 -0.94 4.88 9.35
CA TYR A 25 -0.41 4.38 8.09
C TYR A 25 1.11 4.54 8.03
N SER A 26 1.61 5.73 8.37
CA SER A 26 3.05 6.01 8.29
C SER A 26 3.85 5.37 9.41
N ASN A 27 3.29 5.27 10.62
CA ASN A 27 4.05 4.83 11.79
C ASN A 27 3.87 3.34 12.12
N VAL A 28 2.81 2.71 11.66
CA VAL A 28 2.51 1.32 11.98
C VAL A 28 2.43 0.46 10.72
N HIS A 29 1.56 0.82 9.78
CA HIS A 29 1.26 -0.03 8.63
C HIS A 29 2.44 -0.16 7.66
N ILE A 30 3.03 0.96 7.25
CA ILE A 30 4.19 0.95 6.34
C ILE A 30 5.35 0.13 6.93
N PRO A 31 5.77 0.36 8.19
CA PRO A 31 6.81 -0.46 8.78
C PRO A 31 6.47 -1.96 8.79
N ASP A 32 5.21 -2.32 9.00
CA ASP A 32 4.79 -3.72 9.01
C ASP A 32 4.87 -4.35 7.62
N VAL A 33 4.52 -3.62 6.57
CA VAL A 33 4.69 -4.11 5.19
C VAL A 33 6.17 -4.32 4.88
N LEU A 34 7.01 -3.38 5.30
CA LEU A 34 8.46 -3.45 5.05
C LEU A 34 9.15 -4.64 5.72
N LYS A 35 8.50 -5.28 6.69
CA LYS A 35 9.03 -6.50 7.30
C LYS A 35 8.99 -7.71 6.36
N TYR A 36 8.19 -7.66 5.30
CA TYR A 36 8.12 -8.78 4.36
C TYR A 36 9.42 -8.88 3.57
N PRO A 37 10.07 -10.04 3.54
CA PRO A 37 11.35 -10.21 2.82
C PRO A 37 11.18 -9.90 1.32
N GLY A 38 12.01 -9.00 0.81
CA GLY A 38 11.96 -8.60 -0.59
C GLY A 38 11.16 -7.35 -0.86
N CYS A 39 10.45 -6.81 0.13
CA CYS A 39 9.90 -5.45 0.05
C CYS A 39 11.05 -4.49 0.33
N VAL A 40 11.47 -3.75 -0.70
CA VAL A 40 12.72 -2.97 -0.63
C VAL A 40 12.47 -1.49 -0.32
N SER A 41 11.29 -0.99 -0.55
CA SER A 41 10.93 0.39 -0.18
C SER A 41 9.42 0.56 -0.12
N ALA A 42 9.01 1.62 0.55
CA ALA A 42 7.60 2.02 0.63
C ALA A 42 7.52 3.53 0.73
N ARG A 43 6.59 4.12 -0.02
CA ARG A 43 6.37 5.57 -0.02
C ARG A 43 4.88 5.85 -0.08
N ARG A 44 4.50 6.98 0.50
CA ARG A 44 3.12 7.44 0.47
C ARG A 44 3.04 8.76 -0.28
N TYR A 45 1.92 8.93 -0.97
CA TYR A 45 1.66 10.14 -1.76
C TYR A 45 0.23 10.62 -1.52
N LYS A 46 0.05 11.95 -1.57
CA LYS A 46 -1.26 12.58 -1.53
C LYS A 46 -1.55 13.17 -2.91
N ALA A 47 -2.76 12.96 -3.42
CA ALA A 47 -3.18 13.52 -4.69
C ALA A 47 -3.23 15.04 -4.61
N LEU A 48 -2.66 15.71 -5.61
CA LEU A 48 -2.65 17.17 -5.71
C LEU A 48 -3.56 17.68 -6.83
N SER A 49 -3.67 16.92 -7.92
CA SER A 49 -4.44 17.32 -9.09
C SER A 49 -4.81 16.08 -9.91
N GLY A 50 -5.69 16.26 -10.88
CA GLY A 50 -6.14 15.17 -11.73
C GLY A 50 -7.48 14.61 -11.27
N GLU A 51 -8.04 13.72 -12.09
CA GLU A 51 -9.35 13.12 -11.85
C GLU A 51 -9.24 11.79 -11.12
N ASP A 52 -8.73 11.82 -9.88
CA ASP A 52 -8.59 10.64 -9.06
C ASP A 52 -9.37 10.84 -7.77
N LYS A 53 -10.37 9.99 -7.53
CA LYS A 53 -11.17 10.08 -6.30
C LYS A 53 -10.36 9.72 -5.05
N PHE A 54 -9.25 9.00 -5.19
CA PHE A 54 -8.45 8.56 -4.06
C PHE A 54 -7.48 9.65 -3.64
N GLN A 55 -7.55 10.08 -2.38
CA GLN A 55 -6.71 11.14 -1.85
C GLN A 55 -5.27 10.67 -1.60
N TYR A 56 -5.09 9.39 -1.26
CA TYR A 56 -3.80 8.84 -0.84
C TYR A 56 -3.42 7.63 -1.65
N MET A 57 -2.11 7.46 -1.81
CA MET A 57 -1.54 6.32 -2.50
C MET A 57 -0.31 5.85 -1.75
N ALA A 58 -0.20 4.55 -1.51
CA ALA A 58 1.01 3.92 -0.99
C ALA A 58 1.63 3.08 -2.10
N VAL A 59 2.93 3.24 -2.30
CA VAL A 59 3.68 2.53 -3.33
C VAL A 59 4.75 1.69 -2.65
N TYR A 60 4.64 0.37 -2.81
CA TYR A 60 5.60 -0.58 -2.26
C TYR A 60 6.41 -1.20 -3.40
N GLU A 61 7.74 -1.16 -3.28
CA GLU A 61 8.62 -1.76 -4.25
C GLU A 61 9.07 -3.14 -3.77
N PHE A 62 8.91 -4.14 -4.62
CA PHE A 62 9.41 -5.49 -4.38
C PHE A 62 10.55 -5.79 -5.33
N LYS A 63 11.53 -6.57 -4.88
CA LYS A 63 12.74 -6.83 -5.67
C LYS A 63 12.46 -7.52 -7.01
N ASP A 64 11.34 -8.25 -7.14
CA ASP A 64 10.95 -8.91 -8.38
C ASP A 64 9.46 -9.29 -8.32
N GLN A 65 8.93 -9.74 -9.46
CA GLN A 65 7.54 -10.14 -9.59
C GLN A 65 7.20 -11.35 -8.73
N GLU A 66 8.08 -12.33 -8.68
CA GLU A 66 7.86 -13.55 -7.90
C GLU A 66 7.68 -13.25 -6.41
N THR A 67 8.51 -12.35 -5.88
CA THR A 67 8.40 -11.90 -4.47
C THR A 67 7.08 -11.19 -4.22
N LEU A 68 6.67 -10.33 -5.14
CA LEU A 68 5.37 -9.66 -5.04
C LEU A 68 4.22 -10.66 -5.04
N GLU A 69 4.25 -11.62 -5.95
CA GLU A 69 3.21 -12.65 -6.03
C GLU A 69 3.12 -13.45 -4.73
N GLY A 70 4.27 -13.77 -4.13
CA GLY A 70 4.31 -14.44 -2.83
C GLY A 70 3.68 -13.58 -1.73
N PHE A 71 3.99 -12.29 -1.72
CA PHE A 71 3.40 -11.35 -0.77
C PHE A 71 1.88 -11.30 -0.90
N LEU A 72 1.37 -11.23 -2.13
CA LEU A 72 -0.07 -11.14 -2.37
C LEU A 72 -0.85 -12.36 -1.89
N LYS A 73 -0.17 -13.51 -1.78
CA LYS A 73 -0.76 -14.76 -1.27
C LYS A 73 -0.46 -15.01 0.20
N SER A 74 0.33 -14.14 0.84
CA SER A 74 0.86 -14.39 2.18
C SER A 74 -0.17 -14.16 3.28
N ASP A 75 0.03 -14.86 4.39
CA ASP A 75 -0.70 -14.59 5.63
C ASP A 75 -0.33 -13.22 6.19
N HIS A 76 0.89 -12.75 5.90
CA HIS A 76 1.33 -11.41 6.30
C HIS A 76 0.39 -10.34 5.73
N LEU A 77 0.11 -10.39 4.42
CA LEU A 77 -0.82 -9.44 3.79
C LEU A 77 -2.24 -9.61 4.33
N LYS A 78 -2.69 -10.85 4.52
CA LYS A 78 -4.04 -11.09 5.05
C LYS A 78 -4.22 -10.44 6.42
N GLY A 79 -3.22 -10.56 7.29
CA GLY A 79 -3.24 -9.92 8.61
C GLY A 79 -3.26 -8.41 8.53
N LEU A 80 -2.45 -7.83 7.63
CA LEU A 80 -2.42 -6.38 7.41
C LEU A 80 -3.76 -5.86 6.89
N ALA A 81 -4.36 -6.57 5.94
CA ALA A 81 -5.66 -6.19 5.38
C ALA A 81 -6.76 -6.25 6.44
N LYS A 82 -6.74 -7.26 7.29
CA LYS A 82 -7.71 -7.42 8.37
C LYS A 82 -7.57 -6.28 9.39
N ASP A 83 -6.35 -5.91 9.75
CA ASP A 83 -6.09 -4.82 10.68
C ASP A 83 -6.59 -3.49 10.11
N TYR A 84 -6.30 -3.22 8.84
CA TYR A 84 -6.80 -2.03 8.15
C TYR A 84 -8.32 -1.98 8.19
N GLU A 85 -8.97 -3.08 7.82
CA GLU A 85 -10.44 -3.16 7.76
C GLU A 85 -11.08 -2.93 9.11
N SER A 86 -10.48 -3.48 10.18
CA SER A 86 -11.02 -3.31 11.52
C SER A 86 -10.90 -1.87 12.03
N ARG A 87 -9.89 -1.13 11.56
CA ARG A 87 -9.65 0.25 11.99
C ARG A 87 -10.38 1.27 11.14
N PHE A 88 -10.36 1.10 9.82
CA PHE A 88 -10.80 2.14 8.89
C PHE A 88 -11.81 1.66 7.85
N GLY A 89 -12.19 0.39 7.85
CA GLY A 89 -13.10 -0.16 6.86
C GLY A 89 -14.33 0.70 6.56
N PRO A 90 -15.11 1.12 7.59
CA PRO A 90 -16.30 1.94 7.36
C PRO A 90 -16.02 3.34 6.85
N PHE A 91 -14.77 3.81 6.93
CA PHE A 91 -14.38 5.19 6.66
C PHE A 91 -13.53 5.34 5.40
N SER A 92 -13.25 4.24 4.70
CA SER A 92 -12.26 4.23 3.61
C SER A 92 -12.68 3.29 2.50
N GLU A 93 -12.49 3.72 1.26
CA GLU A 93 -12.50 2.84 0.10
C GLU A 93 -11.05 2.62 -0.33
N ARG A 94 -10.75 1.44 -0.85
CA ARG A 94 -9.41 1.12 -1.34
C ARG A 94 -9.47 0.51 -2.73
N ALA A 95 -8.41 0.74 -3.50
CA ALA A 95 -8.14 0.02 -4.75
C ALA A 95 -6.71 -0.48 -4.71
N ARG A 96 -6.49 -1.69 -5.15
CA ARG A 96 -5.18 -2.34 -5.19
C ARG A 96 -4.82 -2.65 -6.63
N MET A 97 -3.55 -2.46 -6.96
CA MET A 97 -3.04 -2.76 -8.29
C MET A 97 -1.56 -3.09 -8.20
N SER A 98 -1.06 -3.79 -9.21
CA SER A 98 0.37 -4.11 -9.25
C SER A 98 0.90 -3.81 -10.64
N TYR A 99 2.19 -3.49 -10.71
CA TYR A 99 2.88 -3.10 -11.93
C TYR A 99 4.25 -3.72 -11.98
N LEU A 100 4.71 -4.02 -13.17
CA LEU A 100 6.07 -4.49 -13.39
C LEU A 100 6.85 -3.39 -14.09
N GLN A 101 8.06 -3.12 -13.63
CA GLN A 101 8.94 -2.16 -14.28
C GLN A 101 9.32 -2.65 -15.67
N VAL A 102 9.09 -1.84 -16.68
CA VAL A 102 9.44 -2.18 -18.06
C VAL A 102 10.51 -1.26 -18.62
N TYR A 103 10.89 -0.22 -17.89
CA TYR A 103 11.97 0.71 -18.21
C TYR A 103 12.52 1.32 -16.92
N PRO A 104 13.82 1.47 -16.75
CA PRO A 104 14.93 1.08 -17.60
C PRO A 104 15.17 -0.41 -17.69
#